data_d376656056753070bb64d87c0a10bf45
#
_entry.id   d376656056753070bb64d87c0a10bf45
#
_cell.length_a   1.000
_cell.length_b   1.000
_cell.length_c   1.000
_cell.angle_alpha   90.00
_cell.angle_beta   90.00
_cell.angle_gamma   90.00
#
_symmetry.space_group_name_H-M   'P 1'
#
loop_
_entity.id
_entity.type
_entity.pdbx_description
1 polymer ?
#
loop_
_entity_poly.entity_id
_entity_poly.type
_entity_poly.pdbx_seq_one_letter_code
_entity_poly.pdbx_strand_id
1 'polypeptide(L)'
;PLIFKNRVDAAYGMKATFIPGFGCTVSEAVRASCSATPFFKACMLDLKNDGTIEARDGGFCANNPSLFAVSDALNPIGIPPENIRLLTLGVGHYPEPKKKWYWKAVGRLPSVRILQRTLNVSANTTEIQMKLLLPHVQHIRVSDRFDSPELAMDFLESNLNRLNLLVQKGRDSFSARETEIKTFFN
;
A
#
# COMPACT_ATOMS: atom_id res chain seq x y z
N PRO A 1 -6.90 12.21 -3.62
CA PRO A 1 -6.70 10.79 -3.96
C PRO A 1 -7.80 10.28 -4.88
N LEU A 2 -7.39 9.37 -5.77
CA LEU A 2 -8.24 8.70 -6.71
C LEU A 2 -8.47 7.29 -6.17
N ILE A 3 -9.71 6.89 -5.90
CA ILE A 3 -10.01 5.60 -5.34
C ILE A 3 -10.87 4.82 -6.32
N PHE A 4 -10.29 3.77 -6.92
CA PHE A 4 -11.02 2.89 -7.82
C PHE A 4 -11.94 1.96 -7.02
N LYS A 5 -13.23 1.93 -7.39
CA LYS A 5 -14.25 1.13 -6.74
C LYS A 5 -15.14 0.46 -7.79
N ASN A 6 -15.73 -0.66 -7.42
CA ASN A 6 -16.68 -1.39 -8.27
C ASN A 6 -18.16 -1.19 -7.84
N ARG A 7 -18.40 -0.36 -6.80
CA ARG A 7 -19.74 -0.09 -6.25
C ARG A 7 -20.06 1.38 -6.38
N VAL A 8 -21.23 1.69 -6.95
CA VAL A 8 -21.72 3.07 -7.13
C VAL A 8 -22.05 3.72 -5.78
N ASP A 9 -22.63 2.96 -4.86
CA ASP A 9 -23.01 3.40 -3.52
C ASP A 9 -21.77 3.66 -2.61
N ALA A 10 -20.60 3.17 -2.99
CA ALA A 10 -19.35 3.45 -2.31
C ALA A 10 -18.62 4.70 -2.83
N ALA A 11 -19.20 5.44 -3.76
CA ALA A 11 -18.63 6.72 -4.21
C ALA A 11 -18.86 7.79 -3.13
N TYR A 12 -17.75 8.39 -2.66
CA TYR A 12 -17.87 9.58 -1.81
C TYR A 12 -18.30 10.76 -2.68
N GLY A 13 -19.29 11.55 -2.24
CA GLY A 13 -19.83 12.69 -2.97
C GLY A 13 -18.90 13.89 -3.12
N MET A 14 -17.60 13.72 -2.96
CA MET A 14 -16.57 14.77 -3.16
C MET A 14 -16.05 14.70 -4.59
N LYS A 15 -15.75 15.85 -5.21
CA LYS A 15 -15.25 15.98 -6.58
C LYS A 15 -13.95 15.18 -6.89
N ALA A 16 -13.25 14.71 -5.86
CA ALA A 16 -12.01 13.93 -5.98
C ALA A 16 -12.22 12.42 -5.93
N THR A 17 -13.44 11.94 -5.80
CA THR A 17 -13.75 10.51 -5.79
C THR A 17 -14.45 10.11 -7.08
N PHE A 18 -13.94 9.04 -7.68
CA PHE A 18 -14.55 8.50 -8.87
C PHE A 18 -15.84 7.78 -8.54
N ILE A 19 -16.85 7.98 -9.38
CA ILE A 19 -17.99 7.10 -9.41
C ILE A 19 -17.51 5.73 -9.90
N PRO A 20 -17.72 4.61 -9.19
CA PRO A 20 -17.32 3.29 -9.64
C PRO A 20 -17.88 2.93 -11.01
N GLY A 21 -17.13 2.19 -11.81
CA GLY A 21 -17.61 1.70 -13.10
C GLY A 21 -17.30 2.58 -14.32
N PHE A 22 -16.33 3.46 -14.24
CA PHE A 22 -15.95 4.40 -15.28
C PHE A 22 -15.26 3.87 -16.51
N GLY A 23 -15.21 2.60 -16.77
CA GLY A 23 -14.53 2.08 -17.94
C GLY A 23 -13.01 2.01 -17.82
N CYS A 24 -12.48 2.12 -16.61
CA CYS A 24 -11.12 1.72 -16.29
C CYS A 24 -11.10 0.22 -16.02
N THR A 25 -10.23 -0.52 -16.70
CA THR A 25 -10.03 -1.94 -16.44
C THR A 25 -9.28 -2.16 -15.13
N VAL A 26 -9.40 -3.36 -14.53
CA VAL A 26 -8.59 -3.74 -13.34
C VAL A 26 -7.09 -3.60 -13.64
N SER A 27 -6.66 -3.97 -14.84
CA SER A 27 -5.26 -3.83 -15.27
C SER A 27 -4.78 -2.38 -15.26
N GLU A 28 -5.61 -1.45 -15.76
CA GLU A 28 -5.30 -0.02 -15.75
C GLU A 28 -5.27 0.55 -14.34
N ALA A 29 -6.22 0.15 -13.49
CA ALA A 29 -6.25 0.56 -12.08
C ALA A 29 -4.99 0.10 -11.33
N VAL A 30 -4.57 -1.16 -11.52
CA VAL A 30 -3.32 -1.69 -10.93
C VAL A 30 -2.11 -0.95 -11.45
N ARG A 31 -2.03 -0.71 -12.77
CA ARG A 31 -0.92 0.04 -13.38
C ARG A 31 -0.84 1.46 -12.83
N ALA A 32 -1.97 2.14 -12.68
CA ALA A 32 -2.03 3.47 -12.10
C ALA A 32 -1.58 3.48 -10.64
N SER A 33 -2.10 2.54 -9.84
CA SER A 33 -1.76 2.39 -8.43
C SER A 33 -0.28 2.07 -8.18
N CYS A 34 0.39 1.45 -9.14
CA CYS A 34 1.81 1.06 -9.06
C CYS A 34 2.76 2.00 -9.84
N SER A 35 2.27 3.15 -10.32
CA SER A 35 3.08 4.11 -11.09
C SER A 35 3.97 4.98 -10.20
N ALA A 36 4.91 4.32 -9.50
CA ALA A 36 5.80 4.94 -8.50
C ALA A 36 6.87 5.84 -9.13
N THR A 37 6.76 7.13 -8.96
CA THR A 37 7.76 8.12 -9.38
C THR A 37 8.99 8.06 -8.44
N PRO A 38 10.22 8.13 -8.95
CA PRO A 38 10.63 8.39 -10.33
C PRO A 38 10.88 7.12 -11.17
N PHE A 39 10.53 5.93 -10.68
CA PHE A 39 10.86 4.65 -11.32
C PHE A 39 9.97 4.35 -12.51
N PHE A 40 8.69 4.72 -12.43
CA PHE A 40 7.71 4.53 -13.49
C PHE A 40 7.11 5.85 -13.94
N LYS A 41 6.72 5.89 -15.22
CA LYS A 41 5.97 7.02 -15.77
C LYS A 41 4.57 7.05 -15.16
N ALA A 42 4.00 8.25 -15.07
CA ALA A 42 2.58 8.40 -14.74
C ALA A 42 1.70 7.59 -15.70
N CYS A 43 0.62 7.05 -15.18
CA CYS A 43 -0.36 6.32 -15.98
C CYS A 43 -1.43 7.29 -16.46
N MET A 44 -1.57 7.41 -17.79
CA MET A 44 -2.69 8.13 -18.38
C MET A 44 -3.89 7.18 -18.46
N LEU A 45 -5.00 7.60 -17.91
CA LEU A 45 -6.26 6.87 -17.90
C LEU A 45 -7.30 7.69 -18.65
N ASP A 46 -7.97 7.05 -19.61
CA ASP A 46 -9.08 7.64 -20.32
C ASP A 46 -10.40 7.18 -19.69
N LEU A 47 -11.04 8.09 -18.99
CA LEU A 47 -12.25 7.83 -18.25
C LEU A 47 -13.46 8.27 -19.08
N LYS A 48 -14.43 7.40 -19.22
CA LYS A 48 -15.61 7.64 -20.12
C LYS A 48 -16.30 8.99 -19.89
N ASN A 49 -16.39 9.45 -18.65
CA ASN A 49 -17.16 10.64 -18.29
C ASN A 49 -16.28 11.83 -17.86
N ASP A 50 -15.03 11.60 -17.47
CA ASP A 50 -14.16 12.61 -16.86
C ASP A 50 -12.93 12.93 -17.73
N GLY A 51 -12.87 12.40 -18.97
CA GLY A 51 -11.76 12.62 -19.88
C GLY A 51 -10.48 11.90 -19.45
N THR A 52 -9.35 12.36 -19.95
CA THR A 52 -8.05 11.76 -19.66
C THR A 52 -7.45 12.36 -18.40
N ILE A 53 -7.04 11.51 -17.47
CA ILE A 53 -6.37 11.91 -16.24
C ILE A 53 -4.97 11.32 -16.13
N GLU A 54 -4.06 12.04 -15.48
CA GLU A 54 -2.75 11.56 -15.08
C GLU A 54 -2.82 10.97 -13.68
N ALA A 55 -2.60 9.66 -13.56
CA ALA A 55 -2.56 8.95 -12.28
C ALA A 55 -1.11 8.56 -11.91
N ARG A 56 -0.81 8.61 -10.61
CA ARG A 56 0.45 8.21 -10.00
C ARG A 56 0.18 7.25 -8.85
N ASP A 57 1.24 6.59 -8.38
CA ASP A 57 1.20 5.60 -7.30
C ASP A 57 0.33 6.04 -6.11
N GLY A 58 -0.53 5.13 -5.69
CA GLY A 58 -1.41 5.36 -4.54
C GLY A 58 -0.68 5.58 -3.22
N GLY A 59 0.56 5.13 -3.10
CA GLY A 59 1.40 5.34 -1.93
C GLY A 59 1.62 6.81 -1.57
N PHE A 60 1.58 7.71 -2.55
CA PHE A 60 1.64 9.16 -2.29
C PHE A 60 0.47 9.68 -1.43
N CYS A 61 -0.68 9.03 -1.52
CA CYS A 61 -1.87 9.41 -0.77
C CYS A 61 -2.08 8.52 0.45
N ALA A 62 -1.89 7.21 0.29
CA ALA A 62 -2.18 6.22 1.31
C ALA A 62 -1.27 4.99 1.15
N ASN A 63 -0.02 5.09 1.60
CA ASN A 63 0.91 3.95 1.63
C ASN A 63 0.41 2.81 2.55
N ASN A 64 -0.49 3.14 3.47
CA ASN A 64 -1.33 2.19 4.21
C ASN A 64 -2.80 2.56 3.96
N PRO A 65 -3.53 1.84 3.11
CA PRO A 65 -4.90 2.19 2.72
C PRO A 65 -5.96 1.75 3.73
N SER A 66 -5.59 1.30 4.93
CA SER A 66 -6.49 0.74 5.95
C SER A 66 -7.67 1.65 6.30
N LEU A 67 -7.42 2.96 6.48
CA LEU A 67 -8.48 3.92 6.78
C LEU A 67 -9.52 4.03 5.66
N PHE A 68 -9.09 3.97 4.41
CA PHE A 68 -10.02 3.98 3.28
C PHE A 68 -10.86 2.71 3.23
N ALA A 69 -10.25 1.54 3.46
CA ALA A 69 -10.96 0.27 3.49
C ALA A 69 -12.01 0.23 4.61
N VAL A 70 -11.64 0.66 5.82
CA VAL A 70 -12.57 0.71 6.95
C VAL A 70 -13.65 1.78 6.73
N SER A 71 -13.29 2.95 6.19
CA SER A 71 -14.27 3.98 5.84
C SER A 71 -15.33 3.47 4.85
N ASP A 72 -14.93 2.65 3.88
CA ASP A 72 -15.85 2.03 2.93
C ASP A 72 -16.76 1.00 3.59
N ALA A 73 -16.24 0.23 4.54
CA ALA A 73 -17.03 -0.74 5.28
C ALA A 73 -18.06 -0.05 6.19
N LEU A 74 -17.65 1.02 6.88
CA LEU A 74 -18.52 1.75 7.82
C LEU A 74 -19.63 2.54 7.13
N ASN A 75 -19.25 3.34 6.12
CA ASN A 75 -20.19 4.34 5.57
C ASN A 75 -21.04 3.78 4.42
N PRO A 76 -20.48 3.44 3.23
CA PRO A 76 -21.33 3.01 2.12
C PRO A 76 -21.87 1.59 2.27
N ILE A 77 -21.17 0.71 3.02
CA ILE A 77 -21.62 -0.67 3.23
C ILE A 77 -22.45 -0.81 4.51
N GLY A 78 -22.22 0.08 5.49
CA GLY A 78 -22.99 0.13 6.74
C GLY A 78 -22.66 -1.01 7.72
N ILE A 79 -21.42 -1.54 7.70
CA ILE A 79 -21.00 -2.59 8.64
C ILE A 79 -20.64 -1.94 9.98
N PRO A 80 -21.23 -2.40 11.10
CA PRO A 80 -20.85 -1.94 12.44
C PRO A 80 -19.36 -2.18 12.72
N PRO A 81 -18.65 -1.27 13.41
CA PRO A 81 -17.20 -1.36 13.63
C PRO A 81 -16.76 -2.69 14.27
N GLU A 82 -17.54 -3.22 15.19
CA GLU A 82 -17.29 -4.49 15.90
C GLU A 82 -17.36 -5.72 14.99
N ASN A 83 -18.01 -5.61 13.85
CA ASN A 83 -18.11 -6.67 12.84
C ASN A 83 -17.05 -6.55 11.74
N ILE A 84 -16.20 -5.52 11.80
CA ILE A 84 -15.11 -5.33 10.83
C ILE A 84 -13.86 -6.05 11.34
N ARG A 85 -13.34 -6.97 10.52
CA ARG A 85 -12.06 -7.62 10.71
C ARG A 85 -11.09 -7.18 9.62
N LEU A 86 -10.05 -6.48 9.97
CA LEU A 86 -9.07 -5.91 9.05
C LEU A 86 -7.72 -6.62 9.16
N LEU A 87 -7.29 -7.26 8.10
CA LEU A 87 -5.92 -7.76 7.95
C LEU A 87 -5.14 -6.84 7.02
N THR A 88 -4.03 -6.28 7.50
CA THR A 88 -3.13 -5.46 6.69
C THR A 88 -1.78 -6.12 6.52
N LEU A 89 -1.28 -6.10 5.28
CA LEU A 89 0.02 -6.65 4.93
C LEU A 89 0.97 -5.51 4.60
N GLY A 90 2.01 -5.34 5.40
CA GLY A 90 3.10 -4.42 5.14
C GLY A 90 4.24 -5.13 4.42
N VAL A 91 5.11 -4.36 3.78
CA VAL A 91 6.30 -4.89 3.11
C VAL A 91 7.43 -5.24 4.08
N GLY A 92 7.28 -4.95 5.38
CA GLY A 92 8.30 -5.11 6.39
C GLY A 92 9.31 -3.94 6.44
N HIS A 93 10.16 -3.98 7.44
CA HIS A 93 11.25 -3.01 7.63
C HIS A 93 12.58 -3.71 7.36
N TYR A 94 13.38 -3.16 6.45
CA TYR A 94 14.64 -3.74 6.01
C TYR A 94 15.81 -2.79 6.26
N PRO A 95 17.05 -3.31 6.42
CA PRO A 95 18.24 -2.48 6.49
C PRO A 95 18.43 -1.66 5.22
N GLU A 96 18.93 -0.45 5.34
CA GLU A 96 19.28 0.34 4.16
C GLU A 96 20.40 -0.34 3.35
N PRO A 97 20.26 -0.47 2.02
CA PRO A 97 21.29 -1.07 1.19
C PRO A 97 22.57 -0.24 1.23
N LYS A 98 23.72 -0.93 1.28
CA LYS A 98 25.02 -0.26 1.17
C LYS A 98 25.09 0.46 -0.18
N LYS A 99 25.54 1.73 -0.16
CA LYS A 99 25.65 2.56 -1.36
C LYS A 99 26.57 1.91 -2.39
N LYS A 100 26.03 1.40 -3.48
CA LYS A 100 26.81 0.98 -4.64
C LYS A 100 27.30 2.23 -5.39
N TRP A 101 28.46 2.17 -6.04
CA TRP A 101 29.12 3.33 -6.65
C TRP A 101 28.28 4.05 -7.71
N TYR A 102 27.45 3.33 -8.46
CA TYR A 102 26.53 3.90 -9.47
C TYR A 102 25.36 4.67 -8.85
N TRP A 103 24.97 4.36 -7.60
CA TRP A 103 24.02 5.15 -6.85
C TRP A 103 24.57 6.54 -6.46
N LYS A 104 25.90 6.73 -6.56
CA LYS A 104 26.47 8.09 -6.44
C LYS A 104 25.99 9.01 -7.56
N ALA A 105 25.63 8.48 -8.72
CA ALA A 105 25.11 9.26 -9.84
C ALA A 105 23.59 9.46 -9.78
N VAL A 106 22.83 8.42 -9.40
CA VAL A 106 21.35 8.46 -9.28
C VAL A 106 20.90 8.82 -7.87
N GLY A 107 21.62 8.40 -6.85
CA GLY A 107 21.36 8.66 -5.42
C GLY A 107 21.73 10.08 -4.96
N ARG A 108 22.05 10.98 -5.91
CA ARG A 108 22.17 12.42 -5.65
C ARG A 108 20.82 13.12 -5.49
N LEU A 109 19.71 12.39 -5.60
CA LEU A 109 18.40 12.93 -5.26
C LEU A 109 18.08 12.57 -3.79
N PRO A 110 18.38 13.48 -2.84
CA PRO A 110 17.94 13.34 -1.45
C PRO A 110 16.43 13.12 -1.35
N SER A 111 15.71 13.59 -2.37
CA SER A 111 14.26 13.49 -2.53
C SER A 111 13.73 12.06 -2.51
N VAL A 112 14.41 11.07 -3.12
CA VAL A 112 13.92 9.67 -3.11
C VAL A 112 13.94 9.07 -1.71
N ARG A 113 15.01 9.31 -0.93
CA ARG A 113 15.09 8.82 0.45
C ARG A 113 14.09 9.54 1.37
N ILE A 114 13.93 10.85 1.18
CA ILE A 114 12.94 11.63 1.92
C ILE A 114 11.56 11.09 1.60
N LEU A 115 11.24 10.86 0.33
CA LEU A 115 9.97 10.30 -0.10
C LEU A 115 9.71 8.93 0.57
N GLN A 116 10.64 7.99 0.49
CA GLN A 116 10.49 6.67 1.12
C GLN A 116 10.25 6.78 2.64
N ARG A 117 10.99 7.66 3.33
CA ARG A 117 10.78 7.89 4.75
C ARG A 117 9.42 8.51 5.05
N THR A 118 8.99 9.47 4.22
CA THR A 118 7.66 10.09 4.35
C THR A 118 6.55 9.04 4.17
N LEU A 119 6.66 8.18 3.17
CA LEU A 119 5.71 7.09 2.94
C LEU A 119 5.65 6.12 4.14
N ASN A 120 6.80 5.77 4.71
CA ASN A 120 6.86 4.91 5.89
C ASN A 120 6.25 5.57 7.14
N VAL A 121 6.55 6.86 7.36
CA VAL A 121 5.96 7.63 8.46
C VAL A 121 4.45 7.73 8.29
N SER A 122 3.97 8.03 7.08
CA SER A 122 2.54 8.07 6.77
C SER A 122 1.86 6.73 7.06
N ALA A 123 2.46 5.62 6.65
CA ALA A 123 1.91 4.29 6.91
C ALA A 123 1.83 3.96 8.42
N ASN A 124 2.85 4.35 9.20
CA ASN A 124 2.85 4.16 10.64
C ASN A 124 1.84 5.08 11.34
N THR A 125 1.71 6.33 10.87
CA THR A 125 0.70 7.27 11.38
C THR A 125 -0.70 6.72 11.18
N THR A 126 -1.00 6.18 9.99
CA THR A 126 -2.28 5.52 9.72
C THR A 126 -2.54 4.36 10.68
N GLU A 127 -1.53 3.55 10.98
CA GLU A 127 -1.64 2.45 11.95
C GLU A 127 -2.01 2.94 13.35
N ILE A 128 -1.36 4.02 13.80
CA ILE A 128 -1.66 4.65 15.09
C ILE A 128 -3.08 5.21 15.09
N GLN A 129 -3.46 5.93 14.04
CA GLN A 129 -4.80 6.50 13.90
C GLN A 129 -5.89 5.41 13.91
N MET A 130 -5.67 4.29 13.21
CA MET A 130 -6.59 3.15 13.25
C MET A 130 -6.83 2.67 14.68
N LYS A 131 -5.78 2.47 15.46
CA LYS A 131 -5.88 1.99 16.85
C LYS A 131 -6.54 2.98 17.79
N LEU A 132 -6.30 4.28 17.60
CA LEU A 132 -6.84 5.32 18.48
C LEU A 132 -8.28 5.71 18.13
N LEU A 133 -8.61 5.83 16.84
CA LEU A 133 -9.90 6.33 16.39
C LEU A 133 -10.94 5.22 16.20
N LEU A 134 -10.49 3.99 15.94
CA LEU A 134 -11.35 2.86 15.63
C LEU A 134 -11.04 1.64 16.51
N PRO A 135 -11.08 1.78 17.84
CA PRO A 135 -10.69 0.72 18.77
C PRO A 135 -11.59 -0.51 18.71
N HIS A 136 -12.81 -0.38 18.17
CA HIS A 136 -13.75 -1.48 18.01
C HIS A 136 -13.55 -2.28 16.73
N VAL A 137 -12.76 -1.78 15.78
CA VAL A 137 -12.38 -2.52 14.57
C VAL A 137 -11.26 -3.50 14.93
N GLN A 138 -11.53 -4.79 14.74
CA GLN A 138 -10.52 -5.81 14.95
C GLN A 138 -9.46 -5.73 13.84
N HIS A 139 -8.19 -5.56 14.23
CA HIS A 139 -7.12 -5.31 13.26
C HIS A 139 -5.86 -6.11 13.56
N ILE A 140 -5.42 -6.89 12.58
CA ILE A 140 -4.11 -7.55 12.55
C ILE A 140 -3.25 -6.91 11.46
N ARG A 141 -2.01 -6.56 11.81
CA ARG A 141 -1.01 -6.10 10.83
C ARG A 141 0.20 -7.03 10.81
N VAL A 142 0.47 -7.58 9.64
CA VAL A 142 1.70 -8.33 9.37
C VAL A 142 2.71 -7.39 8.72
N SER A 143 3.73 -6.98 9.48
CA SER A 143 4.80 -6.09 8.99
C SER A 143 6.03 -6.27 9.88
N ASP A 144 6.84 -7.26 9.57
CA ASP A 144 7.98 -7.65 10.42
C ASP A 144 9.19 -6.76 10.19
N ARG A 145 10.10 -6.78 11.15
CA ARG A 145 11.39 -6.14 11.06
C ARG A 145 12.47 -7.19 10.76
N PHE A 146 13.25 -6.92 9.74
CA PHE A 146 14.33 -7.80 9.28
C PHE A 146 15.64 -7.04 9.38
N ASP A 147 16.54 -7.48 10.28
CA ASP A 147 17.81 -6.80 10.54
C ASP A 147 18.98 -7.44 9.78
N SER A 148 18.75 -8.51 9.04
CA SER A 148 19.76 -9.25 8.29
C SER A 148 20.31 -8.40 7.12
N PRO A 149 21.65 -8.15 7.06
CA PRO A 149 22.23 -7.29 6.02
C PRO A 149 22.01 -7.78 4.58
N GLU A 150 21.79 -9.07 4.38
CA GLU A 150 21.47 -9.69 3.09
C GLU A 150 20.11 -9.27 2.53
N LEU A 151 19.19 -8.83 3.41
CA LEU A 151 17.87 -8.30 3.06
C LEU A 151 17.92 -6.80 2.75
N ALA A 152 19.07 -6.16 2.82
CA ALA A 152 19.28 -4.77 2.42
C ALA A 152 19.20 -4.64 0.89
N MET A 153 17.98 -4.66 0.35
CA MET A 153 17.69 -4.60 -1.08
C MET A 153 17.13 -3.23 -1.44
N ASP A 154 17.27 -2.87 -2.70
CA ASP A 154 16.62 -1.69 -3.25
C ASP A 154 15.42 -2.09 -4.14
N PHE A 155 14.67 -1.10 -4.56
CA PHE A 155 13.48 -1.30 -5.39
C PHE A 155 13.78 -1.93 -6.77
N LEU A 156 15.03 -1.84 -7.23
CA LEU A 156 15.48 -2.36 -8.53
C LEU A 156 16.21 -3.71 -8.39
N GLU A 157 16.07 -4.39 -7.25
CA GLU A 157 16.72 -5.68 -7.06
C GLU A 157 16.17 -6.71 -8.05
N SER A 158 17.07 -7.35 -8.80
CA SER A 158 16.74 -8.35 -9.83
C SER A 158 17.42 -9.69 -9.59
N ASN A 159 18.21 -9.84 -8.54
CA ASN A 159 18.86 -11.09 -8.23
C ASN A 159 17.87 -12.10 -7.66
N LEU A 160 17.62 -13.19 -8.39
CA LEU A 160 16.63 -14.21 -8.04
C LEU A 160 16.87 -14.84 -6.67
N ASN A 161 18.12 -15.07 -6.27
CA ASN A 161 18.41 -15.66 -4.96
C ASN A 161 18.00 -14.72 -3.83
N ARG A 162 18.21 -13.42 -4.00
CA ARG A 162 17.79 -12.41 -3.03
C ARG A 162 16.27 -12.25 -3.01
N LEU A 163 15.63 -12.26 -4.16
CA LEU A 163 14.17 -12.24 -4.24
C LEU A 163 13.54 -13.48 -3.61
N ASN A 164 14.11 -14.67 -3.83
CA ASN A 164 13.67 -15.90 -3.18
C ASN A 164 13.81 -15.84 -1.65
N LEU A 165 14.87 -15.18 -1.15
CA LEU A 165 15.03 -14.94 0.29
C LEU A 165 13.90 -14.07 0.85
N LEU A 166 13.46 -13.03 0.12
CA LEU A 166 12.29 -12.22 0.52
C LEU A 166 11.01 -13.07 0.55
N VAL A 167 10.80 -13.92 -0.46
CA VAL A 167 9.65 -14.82 -0.49
C VAL A 167 9.65 -15.75 0.71
N GLN A 168 10.83 -16.28 1.08
CA GLN A 168 10.97 -17.12 2.27
C GLN A 168 10.64 -16.35 3.54
N LYS A 169 11.13 -15.12 3.69
CA LYS A 169 10.82 -14.27 4.85
C LYS A 169 9.32 -13.96 4.96
N GLY A 170 8.64 -13.75 3.82
CA GLY A 170 7.18 -13.61 3.80
C GLY A 170 6.46 -14.88 4.30
N ARG A 171 6.93 -16.06 3.90
CA ARG A 171 6.40 -17.35 4.40
C ARG A 171 6.65 -17.52 5.90
N ASP A 172 7.87 -17.21 6.37
CA ASP A 172 8.21 -17.28 7.79
C ASP A 172 7.29 -16.35 8.61
N SER A 173 7.06 -15.13 8.14
CA SER A 173 6.16 -14.14 8.78
C SER A 173 4.71 -14.65 8.86
N PHE A 174 4.23 -15.29 7.80
CA PHE A 174 2.89 -15.90 7.81
C PHE A 174 2.84 -17.07 8.79
N SER A 175 3.79 -18.01 8.70
CA SER A 175 3.81 -19.22 9.55
C SER A 175 3.86 -18.86 11.03
N ALA A 176 4.59 -17.81 11.40
CA ALA A 176 4.66 -17.33 12.79
C ALA A 176 3.32 -16.82 13.33
N ARG A 177 2.38 -16.43 12.45
CA ARG A 177 1.07 -15.86 12.81
C ARG A 177 -0.10 -16.66 12.25
N GLU A 178 0.15 -17.82 11.68
CA GLU A 178 -0.89 -18.60 10.98
C GLU A 178 -2.09 -18.90 11.88
N THR A 179 -1.84 -19.33 13.12
CA THR A 179 -2.91 -19.63 14.07
C THR A 179 -3.69 -18.39 14.45
N GLU A 180 -3.02 -17.27 14.73
CA GLU A 180 -3.64 -15.99 15.02
C GLU A 180 -4.55 -15.52 13.87
N ILE A 181 -4.03 -15.56 12.64
CA ILE A 181 -4.76 -15.15 11.43
C ILE A 181 -5.96 -16.07 11.19
N LYS A 182 -5.79 -17.39 11.30
CA LYS A 182 -6.89 -18.34 11.14
C LYS A 182 -8.00 -18.13 12.18
N THR A 183 -7.63 -17.92 13.43
CA THR A 183 -8.61 -17.64 14.52
C THR A 183 -9.31 -16.32 14.31
N PHE A 184 -8.60 -15.33 13.75
CA PHE A 184 -9.15 -14.01 13.49
C PHE A 184 -10.27 -14.00 12.45
N PHE A 185 -10.28 -14.93 11.50
CA PHE A 185 -11.30 -15.01 10.44
C PHE A 185 -12.37 -16.09 10.68
N ASN A 186 -12.20 -16.94 11.68
CA ASN A 186 -13.22 -17.89 12.12
C ASN A 186 -14.15 -17.24 13.17
#